data_ff44fc38982c7a7abf5ce9ba07286c7a
#
_entry.id   ff44fc38982c7a7abf5ce9ba07286c7a
#
_cell.length_a   1.000
_cell.length_b   1.000
_cell.length_c   1.000
_cell.angle_alpha   90.00
_cell.angle_beta   90.00
_cell.angle_gamma   90.00
#
_symmetry.space_group_name_H-M   'P 1'
#
loop_
_entity.id
_entity.type
_entity.pdbx_description
1 polymer ?
#
loop_
_entity_poly.entity_id
_entity_poly.type
_entity_poly.pdbx_seq_one_letter_code
_entity_poly.pdbx_strand_id
1 'polypeptide(L)'
;MSRSINGIGSNTIVAPDLASPRFKADPYPFYVRLRAEAPVWCTTLPDRRAAWLVTRYEDVARVLKDDTFAKDKLNAMNPQQRAKTPWVPGFLKPLERNMLDRDDPDHARLRALVSKAFTPRPVERLRGRIEVLCEELLDAMERKGERRGQIELVADYALPLPATVIAELLGVPTEDHAKFHRWSNRLVSVSSKRDMLRALPAALSFVRYLRKLVERRRADPRDDLITALIRAEEAGDKLSKDELLAMAFLLLVAGHETTVNLIASGTFALLEHPGQMKRLRREPSLVKPAVEELLRYASPVEMATERYAREDVEIEGTTIPRGELVLAVLGSANRDERHFEGPDVLDLARDPNRHLAFGRGGVHHCLGAPLARMEGQIAISAFLRHFPEARLAVAPESLRWRRGVFLRGLQRLPLVL
;
A
#
# COMPACT_ATOMS: atom_id res chain seq x y z
N MET A 1 -17.25 -2.24 -31.18
CA MET A 1 -16.84 -3.51 -31.81
C MET A 1 -15.93 -4.22 -30.80
N SER A 2 -16.45 -5.27 -30.19
CA SER A 2 -15.73 -6.12 -29.23
C SER A 2 -14.71 -6.95 -30.02
N ARG A 3 -13.41 -6.71 -29.83
CA ARG A 3 -12.37 -7.61 -30.34
C ARG A 3 -12.28 -8.81 -29.41
N SER A 4 -12.84 -9.93 -29.86
CA SER A 4 -12.59 -11.25 -29.29
C SER A 4 -11.12 -11.60 -29.58
N ILE A 5 -10.26 -11.58 -28.57
CA ILE A 5 -8.89 -12.10 -28.67
C ILE A 5 -8.94 -13.55 -28.17
N ASN A 6 -9.37 -14.45 -29.06
CA ASN A 6 -9.17 -15.89 -28.93
C ASN A 6 -7.93 -16.26 -29.72
N GLY A 7 -6.85 -16.59 -29.04
CA GLY A 7 -5.62 -17.17 -29.58
C GLY A 7 -5.13 -18.30 -28.68
N ILE A 8 -5.46 -19.55 -29.08
CA ILE A 8 -4.77 -20.82 -28.85
C ILE A 8 -4.62 -21.31 -27.40
N GLY A 9 -5.29 -22.44 -27.10
CA GLY A 9 -5.06 -23.28 -25.90
C GLY A 9 -6.30 -23.39 -25.02
N SER A 10 -7.04 -24.47 -25.12
CA SER A 10 -8.29 -24.79 -24.45
C SER A 10 -8.14 -25.02 -22.94
N ASN A 11 -8.10 -23.98 -22.18
CA ASN A 11 -8.60 -23.93 -20.80
C ASN A 11 -8.87 -22.46 -20.48
N THR A 12 -10.07 -21.98 -20.74
CA THR A 12 -10.42 -20.57 -20.54
C THR A 12 -10.29 -20.24 -19.04
N ILE A 13 -9.27 -19.47 -18.67
CA ILE A 13 -9.11 -18.96 -17.31
C ILE A 13 -10.27 -17.98 -17.07
N VAL A 14 -11.17 -18.34 -16.16
CA VAL A 14 -12.29 -17.47 -15.78
C VAL A 14 -11.76 -16.39 -14.84
N ALA A 15 -11.98 -15.13 -15.22
CA ALA A 15 -11.59 -13.97 -14.42
C ALA A 15 -12.43 -13.90 -13.13
N PRO A 16 -11.84 -13.97 -11.95
CA PRO A 16 -12.53 -13.65 -10.71
C PRO A 16 -12.73 -12.12 -10.59
N ASP A 17 -13.67 -11.67 -9.75
CA ASP A 17 -13.67 -10.27 -9.32
C ASP A 17 -12.47 -10.02 -8.41
N LEU A 18 -11.36 -9.53 -9.00
CA LEU A 18 -10.08 -9.27 -8.34
C LEU A 18 -10.19 -8.30 -7.14
N ALA A 19 -11.26 -7.51 -7.10
CA ALA A 19 -11.51 -6.60 -6.00
C ALA A 19 -12.43 -7.19 -4.92
N SER A 20 -13.04 -8.35 -5.14
CA SER A 20 -14.01 -8.91 -4.21
C SER A 20 -13.37 -9.37 -2.89
N PRO A 21 -14.06 -9.22 -1.75
CA PRO A 21 -13.59 -9.74 -0.47
C PRO A 21 -13.31 -11.25 -0.50
N ARG A 22 -14.10 -12.01 -1.27
CA ARG A 22 -13.90 -13.45 -1.45
C ARG A 22 -12.57 -13.76 -2.12
N PHE A 23 -12.23 -13.05 -3.18
CA PHE A 23 -10.93 -13.19 -3.86
C PHE A 23 -9.79 -12.78 -2.94
N LYS A 24 -9.94 -11.65 -2.20
CA LYS A 24 -8.92 -11.17 -1.26
C LYS A 24 -8.67 -12.10 -0.08
N ALA A 25 -9.63 -12.94 0.28
CA ALA A 25 -9.43 -13.94 1.33
C ALA A 25 -8.33 -14.95 0.93
N ASP A 26 -8.41 -15.47 -0.29
CA ASP A 26 -7.39 -16.40 -0.82
C ASP A 26 -7.20 -16.21 -2.34
N PRO A 27 -6.31 -15.32 -2.77
CA PRO A 27 -6.01 -15.07 -4.17
C PRO A 27 -4.97 -16.06 -4.74
N TYR A 28 -4.25 -16.79 -3.91
CA TYR A 28 -3.06 -17.53 -4.27
C TYR A 28 -3.31 -18.70 -5.22
N PRO A 29 -4.37 -19.52 -5.11
CA PRO A 29 -4.66 -20.58 -6.08
C PRO A 29 -4.83 -20.04 -7.51
N PHE A 30 -5.47 -18.86 -7.63
CA PHE A 30 -5.59 -18.19 -8.92
C PHE A 30 -4.23 -17.73 -9.46
N TYR A 31 -3.38 -17.18 -8.61
CA TYR A 31 -2.04 -16.73 -9.02
C TYR A 31 -1.11 -17.90 -9.38
N VAL A 32 -1.16 -19.03 -8.66
CA VAL A 32 -0.44 -20.25 -9.04
C VAL A 32 -0.81 -20.67 -10.46
N ARG A 33 -2.13 -20.70 -10.75
CA ARG A 33 -2.61 -21.03 -12.08
C ARG A 33 -2.13 -20.03 -13.14
N LEU A 34 -2.18 -18.73 -12.88
CA LEU A 34 -1.67 -17.73 -13.82
C LEU A 34 -0.16 -17.89 -14.06
N ARG A 35 0.65 -18.07 -13.02
CA ARG A 35 2.10 -18.30 -13.19
C ARG A 35 2.41 -19.50 -14.06
N ALA A 36 1.60 -20.56 -13.95
CA ALA A 36 1.80 -21.78 -14.71
C ALA A 36 1.32 -21.67 -16.17
N GLU A 37 0.09 -21.18 -16.39
CA GLU A 37 -0.63 -21.29 -17.66
C GLU A 37 -0.61 -20.00 -18.50
N ALA A 38 -0.63 -18.82 -17.83
CA ALA A 38 -0.73 -17.50 -18.48
C ALA A 38 -0.06 -16.41 -17.63
N PRO A 39 1.29 -16.40 -17.55
CA PRO A 39 2.01 -15.48 -16.65
C PRO A 39 1.80 -14.01 -16.97
N VAL A 40 1.43 -13.70 -18.19
CA VAL A 40 0.96 -12.39 -18.67
C VAL A 40 -0.46 -12.57 -19.17
N TRP A 41 -1.43 -12.00 -18.47
CA TRP A 41 -2.83 -12.27 -18.72
C TRP A 41 -3.68 -11.00 -18.75
N CYS A 42 -4.45 -10.81 -19.84
CA CYS A 42 -5.34 -9.67 -20.00
C CYS A 42 -6.70 -9.94 -19.33
N THR A 43 -7.15 -8.99 -18.53
CA THR A 43 -8.44 -9.06 -17.83
C THR A 43 -9.16 -7.71 -17.84
N THR A 44 -10.41 -7.71 -17.39
CA THR A 44 -11.18 -6.49 -17.19
C THR A 44 -11.30 -6.19 -15.70
N LEU A 45 -10.87 -5.01 -15.29
CA LEU A 45 -10.98 -4.52 -13.92
C LEU A 45 -12.43 -4.15 -13.57
N PRO A 46 -12.79 -4.01 -12.26
CA PRO A 46 -14.13 -3.63 -11.83
C PRO A 46 -14.61 -2.27 -12.38
N ASP A 47 -13.69 -1.37 -12.73
CA ASP A 47 -13.98 -0.08 -13.38
C ASP A 47 -14.15 -0.18 -14.89
N ARG A 48 -14.12 -1.40 -15.45
CA ARG A 48 -14.25 -1.78 -16.87
C ARG A 48 -13.04 -1.45 -17.74
N ARG A 49 -11.91 -1.08 -17.17
CA ARG A 49 -10.66 -0.94 -17.93
C ARG A 49 -10.03 -2.32 -18.16
N ALA A 50 -9.50 -2.53 -19.37
CA ALA A 50 -8.62 -3.67 -19.63
C ALA A 50 -7.29 -3.46 -18.88
N ALA A 51 -6.72 -4.54 -18.34
CA ALA A 51 -5.43 -4.53 -17.66
C ALA A 51 -4.69 -5.86 -17.90
N TRP A 52 -3.39 -5.77 -18.08
CA TRP A 52 -2.47 -6.90 -18.19
C TRP A 52 -1.88 -7.21 -16.83
N LEU A 53 -2.15 -8.38 -16.30
CA LEU A 53 -1.55 -8.89 -15.07
C LEU A 53 -0.24 -9.59 -15.40
N VAL A 54 0.85 -9.19 -14.75
CA VAL A 54 2.15 -9.85 -14.82
C VAL A 54 2.40 -10.52 -13.48
N THR A 55 2.67 -11.83 -13.44
CA THR A 55 2.54 -12.65 -12.23
C THR A 55 3.80 -13.36 -11.76
N ARG A 56 4.77 -13.68 -12.66
CA ARG A 56 6.05 -14.31 -12.31
C ARG A 56 7.01 -13.30 -11.71
N TYR A 57 7.84 -13.74 -10.78
CA TYR A 57 8.76 -12.88 -10.03
C TYR A 57 9.68 -12.03 -10.92
N GLU A 58 10.39 -12.64 -11.86
CA GLU A 58 11.34 -11.92 -12.71
C GLU A 58 10.65 -10.91 -13.65
N ASP A 59 9.49 -11.28 -14.20
CA ASP A 59 8.69 -10.39 -15.05
C ASP A 59 8.13 -9.22 -14.27
N VAL A 60 7.62 -9.46 -13.05
CA VAL A 60 7.18 -8.41 -12.13
C VAL A 60 8.34 -7.49 -11.77
N ALA A 61 9.53 -8.05 -11.46
CA ALA A 61 10.72 -7.26 -11.17
C ALA A 61 11.18 -6.43 -12.38
N ARG A 62 11.04 -6.96 -13.61
CA ARG A 62 11.28 -6.24 -14.87
C ARG A 62 10.29 -5.07 -15.00
N VAL A 63 8.99 -5.31 -14.92
CA VAL A 63 7.95 -4.26 -15.02
C VAL A 63 8.16 -3.14 -14.01
N LEU A 64 8.68 -3.45 -12.82
CA LEU A 64 8.93 -2.46 -11.77
C LEU A 64 10.11 -1.52 -12.07
N LYS A 65 11.05 -1.93 -12.94
CA LYS A 65 12.31 -1.20 -13.19
C LYS A 65 12.46 -0.65 -14.58
N ASP A 66 11.81 -1.30 -15.55
CA ASP A 66 12.00 -1.03 -16.97
C ASP A 66 11.25 0.25 -17.37
N ASP A 67 11.97 1.20 -17.95
CA ASP A 67 11.46 2.51 -18.38
C ASP A 67 10.48 2.41 -19.56
N THR A 68 10.36 1.25 -20.20
CA THR A 68 9.32 0.97 -21.18
C THR A 68 7.91 0.97 -20.56
N PHE A 69 7.80 0.92 -19.22
CA PHE A 69 6.55 0.99 -18.47
C PHE A 69 6.41 2.34 -17.76
N ALA A 70 5.71 3.28 -18.41
CA ALA A 70 5.46 4.61 -17.87
C ALA A 70 4.54 4.58 -16.64
N LYS A 71 4.73 5.51 -15.72
CA LYS A 71 3.80 5.83 -14.64
C LYS A 71 2.76 6.87 -15.08
N ASP A 72 3.20 7.88 -15.82
CA ASP A 72 2.26 8.81 -16.42
C ASP A 72 1.66 8.19 -17.69
N LYS A 73 0.35 7.87 -17.62
CA LYS A 73 -0.39 7.30 -18.76
C LYS A 73 -0.25 8.14 -20.04
N LEU A 74 -0.10 9.47 -19.91
CA LEU A 74 0.03 10.35 -21.06
C LEU A 74 1.35 10.13 -21.81
N ASN A 75 2.41 9.67 -21.14
CA ASN A 75 3.69 9.37 -21.77
C ASN A 75 3.69 8.07 -22.59
N ALA A 76 2.75 7.18 -22.32
CA ALA A 76 2.56 5.92 -23.06
C ALA A 76 1.55 6.06 -24.22
N MET A 77 0.49 6.87 -24.04
CA MET A 77 -0.63 6.97 -24.97
C MET A 77 -0.24 7.65 -26.29
N ASN A 78 -0.81 7.14 -27.39
CA ASN A 78 -0.80 7.82 -28.66
C ASN A 78 -1.85 8.96 -28.70
N PRO A 79 -1.86 9.85 -29.72
CA PRO A 79 -2.80 10.98 -29.80
C PRO A 79 -4.27 10.58 -29.76
N GLN A 80 -4.63 9.46 -30.38
CA GLN A 80 -6.01 8.95 -30.39
C GLN A 80 -6.46 8.44 -29.02
N GLN A 81 -5.57 7.78 -28.27
CA GLN A 81 -5.82 7.33 -26.90
C GLN A 81 -5.94 8.52 -25.94
N ARG A 82 -5.08 9.55 -26.10
CA ARG A 82 -5.15 10.78 -25.29
C ARG A 82 -6.48 11.50 -25.46
N ALA A 83 -7.00 11.59 -26.67
CA ALA A 83 -8.30 12.23 -26.97
C ALA A 83 -9.49 11.55 -26.25
N LYS A 84 -9.37 10.28 -25.89
CA LYS A 84 -10.40 9.50 -25.20
C LYS A 84 -10.25 9.53 -23.66
N THR A 85 -9.24 10.23 -23.14
CA THR A 85 -9.02 10.30 -21.68
C THR A 85 -10.17 11.05 -21.01
N PRO A 86 -10.80 10.47 -19.96
CA PRO A 86 -11.89 11.13 -19.25
C PRO A 86 -11.48 12.49 -18.68
N TRP A 87 -12.36 13.45 -18.76
CA TRP A 87 -12.18 14.76 -18.13
C TRP A 87 -12.18 14.62 -16.59
N VAL A 88 -11.19 15.23 -15.93
CA VAL A 88 -11.08 15.28 -14.47
C VAL A 88 -11.54 16.66 -13.99
N PRO A 89 -12.45 16.73 -12.99
CA PRO A 89 -12.87 17.98 -12.39
C PRO A 89 -11.68 18.83 -11.92
N GLY A 90 -11.67 20.14 -12.20
CA GLY A 90 -10.55 21.03 -11.94
C GLY A 90 -10.07 21.04 -10.47
N PHE A 91 -10.98 20.82 -9.50
CA PHE A 91 -10.64 20.78 -8.08
C PHE A 91 -9.89 19.48 -7.66
N LEU A 92 -9.92 18.40 -8.46
CA LEU A 92 -9.17 17.17 -8.24
C LEU A 92 -7.84 17.14 -9.00
N LYS A 93 -7.68 17.96 -10.04
CA LYS A 93 -6.43 18.06 -10.83
C LYS A 93 -5.17 18.26 -9.98
N PRO A 94 -5.17 19.09 -8.92
CA PRO A 94 -4.00 19.20 -8.05
C PRO A 94 -3.55 17.89 -7.46
N LEU A 95 -4.46 16.96 -7.15
CA LEU A 95 -4.13 15.66 -6.52
C LEU A 95 -3.43 14.68 -7.49
N GLU A 96 -3.58 14.89 -8.82
CA GLU A 96 -2.91 14.07 -9.85
C GLU A 96 -1.42 14.45 -10.06
N ARG A 97 -0.97 15.57 -9.47
CA ARG A 97 0.41 16.09 -9.65
C ARG A 97 1.37 15.59 -8.58
N ASN A 98 1.24 14.34 -8.17
CA ASN A 98 2.09 13.71 -7.17
C ASN A 98 3.23 12.91 -7.84
N MET A 99 4.28 12.56 -7.07
CA MET A 99 5.44 11.85 -7.61
C MET A 99 5.13 10.39 -8.02
N LEU A 100 4.07 9.77 -7.50
CA LEU A 100 3.77 8.37 -7.78
C LEU A 100 3.29 8.14 -9.22
N ASP A 101 2.61 9.14 -9.78
CA ASP A 101 2.00 9.10 -11.12
C ASP A 101 2.80 9.89 -12.15
N ARG A 102 4.09 10.16 -11.88
CA ARG A 102 5.01 10.87 -12.78
C ARG A 102 6.19 9.98 -13.17
N ASP A 103 6.69 10.24 -14.36
CA ASP A 103 7.97 9.75 -14.87
C ASP A 103 9.06 10.82 -14.69
N ASP A 104 10.33 10.44 -14.88
CA ASP A 104 11.42 11.39 -14.91
C ASP A 104 11.29 12.35 -16.10
N PRO A 105 11.69 13.62 -15.96
CA PRO A 105 12.43 14.20 -14.81
C PRO A 105 11.56 14.69 -13.64
N ASP A 106 10.24 14.80 -13.80
CA ASP A 106 9.33 15.32 -12.76
C ASP A 106 9.30 14.42 -11.51
N HIS A 107 9.30 13.10 -11.70
CA HIS A 107 9.38 12.15 -10.58
C HIS A 107 10.65 12.37 -9.76
N ALA A 108 11.84 12.39 -10.39
CA ALA A 108 13.11 12.57 -9.69
C ALA A 108 13.15 13.89 -8.90
N ARG A 109 12.64 14.99 -9.50
CA ARG A 109 12.53 16.30 -8.86
C ARG A 109 11.67 16.26 -7.61
N LEU A 110 10.42 15.75 -7.71
CA LEU A 110 9.49 15.65 -6.60
C LEU A 110 9.99 14.71 -5.52
N ARG A 111 10.57 13.56 -5.91
CA ARG A 111 11.13 12.58 -4.99
C ARG A 111 12.28 13.14 -4.17
N ALA A 112 13.19 13.92 -4.79
CA ALA A 112 14.32 14.54 -4.10
C ALA A 112 13.87 15.45 -2.95
N LEU A 113 12.76 16.16 -3.10
CA LEU A 113 12.22 17.07 -2.10
C LEU A 113 11.78 16.34 -0.82
N VAL A 114 11.11 15.19 -0.97
CA VAL A 114 10.58 14.43 0.18
C VAL A 114 11.57 13.41 0.74
N SER A 115 12.54 12.95 -0.05
CA SER A 115 13.48 11.88 0.34
C SER A 115 14.24 12.20 1.62
N LYS A 116 14.55 13.48 1.85
CA LYS A 116 15.30 13.93 3.02
C LYS A 116 14.60 13.60 4.34
N ALA A 117 13.24 13.61 4.36
CA ALA A 117 12.45 13.29 5.54
C ALA A 117 12.40 11.78 5.84
N PHE A 118 12.66 10.93 4.84
CA PHE A 118 12.59 9.47 4.97
C PHE A 118 13.97 8.79 4.99
N THR A 119 15.04 9.57 5.18
CA THR A 119 16.37 9.01 5.40
C THR A 119 16.44 8.32 6.78
N PRO A 120 17.40 7.39 7.01
CA PRO A 120 17.44 6.61 8.26
C PRO A 120 17.44 7.44 9.55
N ARG A 121 18.15 8.57 9.60
CA ARG A 121 18.22 9.41 10.81
C ARG A 121 16.89 10.07 11.21
N PRO A 122 16.13 10.78 10.32
CA PRO A 122 14.79 11.28 10.62
C PRO A 122 13.82 10.16 11.03
N VAL A 123 13.84 9.03 10.34
CA VAL A 123 12.98 7.88 10.66
C VAL A 123 13.31 7.34 12.05
N GLU A 124 14.59 7.15 12.38
CA GLU A 124 15.01 6.62 13.70
C GLU A 124 14.57 7.52 14.87
N ARG A 125 14.49 8.84 14.67
CA ARG A 125 13.96 9.77 15.70
C ARG A 125 12.50 9.52 16.06
N LEU A 126 11.73 8.89 15.18
CA LEU A 126 10.32 8.55 15.43
C LEU A 126 10.17 7.31 16.33
N ARG A 127 11.23 6.50 16.50
CA ARG A 127 11.19 5.22 17.23
C ARG A 127 10.54 5.34 18.61
N GLY A 128 11.08 6.20 19.47
CA GLY A 128 10.56 6.37 20.84
C GLY A 128 9.10 6.85 20.86
N ARG A 129 8.71 7.70 19.90
CA ARG A 129 7.30 8.13 19.79
C ARG A 129 6.38 6.99 19.36
N ILE A 130 6.83 6.16 18.40
CA ILE A 130 6.08 4.98 17.94
C ILE A 130 5.93 3.96 19.08
N GLU A 131 6.99 3.73 19.85
CA GLU A 131 6.96 2.83 21.02
C GLU A 131 5.94 3.31 22.07
N VAL A 132 5.98 4.58 22.45
CA VAL A 132 5.00 5.17 23.39
C VAL A 132 3.58 5.04 22.85
N LEU A 133 3.37 5.37 21.57
CA LEU A 133 2.06 5.29 20.97
C LEU A 133 1.52 3.84 20.91
N CYS A 134 2.39 2.86 20.67
CA CYS A 134 2.02 1.46 20.73
C CYS A 134 1.50 1.07 22.12
N GLU A 135 2.21 1.40 23.17
CA GLU A 135 1.80 1.07 24.55
C GLU A 135 0.48 1.80 24.92
N GLU A 136 0.34 3.09 24.60
CA GLU A 136 -0.91 3.84 24.82
C GLU A 136 -2.13 3.18 24.16
N LEU A 137 -1.96 2.71 22.92
CA LEU A 137 -3.02 2.05 22.16
C LEU A 137 -3.34 0.64 22.68
N LEU A 138 -2.31 -0.13 23.08
CA LEU A 138 -2.47 -1.46 23.65
C LEU A 138 -3.19 -1.40 25.00
N ASP A 139 -2.81 -0.49 25.89
CA ASP A 139 -3.49 -0.24 27.16
C ASP A 139 -4.95 0.16 26.96
N ALA A 140 -5.21 1.01 25.97
CA ALA A 140 -6.59 1.42 25.64
C ALA A 140 -7.41 0.25 25.09
N MET A 141 -6.78 -0.64 24.32
CA MET A 141 -7.41 -1.82 23.74
C MET A 141 -7.69 -2.86 24.83
N GLU A 142 -6.78 -3.07 25.79
CA GLU A 142 -6.96 -3.96 26.95
C GLU A 142 -8.16 -3.54 27.79
N ARG A 143 -8.23 -2.26 28.20
CA ARG A 143 -9.39 -1.70 28.93
C ARG A 143 -10.72 -1.88 28.21
N LYS A 144 -10.73 -1.88 26.86
CA LYS A 144 -11.93 -2.19 26.08
C LYS A 144 -12.22 -3.68 26.09
N GLY A 145 -11.19 -4.52 26.02
CA GLY A 145 -11.27 -5.98 26.08
C GLY A 145 -11.89 -6.48 27.37
N GLU A 146 -11.45 -5.96 28.51
CA GLU A 146 -12.00 -6.27 29.85
C GLU A 146 -13.51 -6.04 29.95
N ARG A 147 -14.02 -4.98 29.27
CA ARG A 147 -15.46 -4.66 29.28
C ARG A 147 -16.27 -5.46 28.29
N ARG A 148 -15.68 -5.93 27.19
CA ARG A 148 -16.39 -6.53 26.06
C ARG A 148 -16.12 -8.02 25.87
N GLY A 149 -15.15 -8.59 26.59
CA GLY A 149 -14.67 -9.97 26.42
C GLY A 149 -13.89 -10.20 25.12
N GLN A 150 -13.70 -9.17 24.31
CA GLN A 150 -12.95 -9.23 23.06
C GLN A 150 -12.38 -7.87 22.67
N ILE A 151 -11.29 -7.88 21.93
CA ILE A 151 -10.63 -6.71 21.36
C ILE A 151 -10.73 -6.71 19.83
N GLU A 152 -10.51 -5.55 19.19
CA GLU A 152 -10.52 -5.41 17.73
C GLU A 152 -9.21 -4.79 17.26
N LEU A 153 -8.32 -5.62 16.71
CA LEU A 153 -6.95 -5.20 16.38
C LEU A 153 -6.91 -4.12 15.32
N VAL A 154 -7.74 -4.19 14.27
CA VAL A 154 -7.66 -3.25 13.15
C VAL A 154 -8.05 -1.85 13.59
N ALA A 155 -9.23 -1.68 14.18
CA ALA A 155 -9.77 -0.37 14.52
C ALA A 155 -9.12 0.25 15.77
N ASP A 156 -8.69 -0.59 16.72
CA ASP A 156 -8.21 -0.11 18.02
C ASP A 156 -6.67 0.03 18.08
N TYR A 157 -5.93 -0.61 17.15
CA TYR A 157 -4.47 -0.61 17.15
C TYR A 157 -3.85 -0.36 15.77
N ALA A 158 -4.08 -1.28 14.81
CA ALA A 158 -3.37 -1.26 13.53
C ALA A 158 -3.67 0.00 12.70
N LEU A 159 -4.87 0.55 12.80
CA LEU A 159 -5.28 1.75 12.06
C LEU A 159 -4.83 3.05 12.74
N PRO A 160 -5.05 3.28 14.06
CA PRO A 160 -4.65 4.53 14.68
C PRO A 160 -3.14 4.74 14.73
N LEU A 161 -2.34 3.69 14.85
CA LEU A 161 -0.89 3.80 14.97
C LEU A 161 -0.26 4.50 13.74
N PRO A 162 -0.24 3.94 12.52
CA PRO A 162 0.39 4.58 11.37
C PRO A 162 -0.32 5.86 10.94
N ALA A 163 -1.63 5.98 11.16
CA ALA A 163 -2.36 7.20 10.87
C ALA A 163 -1.95 8.38 11.79
N THR A 164 -1.62 8.11 13.05
CA THR A 164 -1.08 9.11 13.96
C THR A 164 0.36 9.48 13.58
N VAL A 165 1.20 8.49 13.30
CA VAL A 165 2.61 8.71 12.92
C VAL A 165 2.70 9.58 11.65
N ILE A 166 1.92 9.30 10.61
CA ILE A 166 1.94 10.11 9.40
C ILE A 166 1.34 11.50 9.62
N ALA A 167 0.33 11.64 10.50
CA ALA A 167 -0.23 12.94 10.86
C ALA A 167 0.82 13.81 11.57
N GLU A 168 1.54 13.25 12.55
CA GLU A 168 2.62 13.94 13.25
C GLU A 168 3.78 14.31 12.31
N LEU A 169 4.18 13.40 11.42
CA LEU A 169 5.21 13.66 10.41
C LEU A 169 4.83 14.82 9.46
N LEU A 170 3.55 14.91 9.09
CA LEU A 170 3.02 16.01 8.27
C LEU A 170 2.83 17.31 9.07
N GLY A 171 2.95 17.27 10.39
CA GLY A 171 2.75 18.43 11.25
C GLY A 171 1.27 18.74 11.52
N VAL A 172 0.38 17.74 11.45
CA VAL A 172 -1.03 17.89 11.84
C VAL A 172 -1.12 18.07 13.35
N PRO A 173 -1.78 19.14 13.86
CA PRO A 173 -1.97 19.32 15.28
C PRO A 173 -2.77 18.18 15.93
N THR A 174 -2.44 17.82 17.17
CA THR A 174 -3.04 16.67 17.89
C THR A 174 -4.57 16.79 18.00
N GLU A 175 -5.09 18.00 18.20
CA GLU A 175 -6.52 18.30 18.26
C GLU A 175 -7.28 18.01 16.95
N ASP A 176 -6.56 17.94 15.83
CA ASP A 176 -7.12 17.65 14.51
C ASP A 176 -6.95 16.17 14.09
N HIS A 177 -6.19 15.34 14.83
CA HIS A 177 -5.95 13.93 14.49
C HIS A 177 -7.25 13.14 14.27
N ALA A 178 -8.26 13.32 15.13
CA ALA A 178 -9.54 12.64 15.00
C ALA A 178 -10.30 13.00 13.69
N LYS A 179 -10.20 14.27 13.24
CA LYS A 179 -10.78 14.71 11.96
C LYS A 179 -9.98 14.14 10.78
N PHE A 180 -8.65 14.21 10.90
CA PHE A 180 -7.72 13.73 9.91
C PHE A 180 -7.93 12.22 9.67
N HIS A 181 -8.00 11.41 10.72
CA HIS A 181 -8.30 9.97 10.64
C HIS A 181 -9.64 9.68 9.96
N ARG A 182 -10.71 10.44 10.28
CA ARG A 182 -12.03 10.24 9.65
C ARG A 182 -12.01 10.50 8.15
N TRP A 183 -11.34 11.56 7.70
CA TRP A 183 -11.21 11.87 6.28
C TRP A 183 -10.36 10.83 5.57
N SER A 184 -9.20 10.49 6.13
CA SER A 184 -8.27 9.50 5.62
C SER A 184 -8.97 8.15 5.40
N ASN A 185 -9.63 7.61 6.43
CA ASN A 185 -10.36 6.35 6.36
C ASN A 185 -11.44 6.36 5.27
N ARG A 186 -12.12 7.50 5.10
CA ARG A 186 -13.17 7.62 4.09
C ARG A 186 -12.63 7.66 2.67
N LEU A 187 -11.46 8.28 2.46
CA LEU A 187 -10.78 8.37 1.17
C LEU A 187 -10.22 7.02 0.73
N VAL A 188 -9.64 6.30 1.67
CA VAL A 188 -9.01 5.00 1.42
C VAL A 188 -10.06 3.88 1.20
N SER A 189 -11.24 4.00 1.81
CA SER A 189 -12.33 3.02 1.69
C SER A 189 -13.11 3.08 0.37
N VAL A 190 -12.67 3.90 -0.59
CA VAL A 190 -13.33 4.04 -1.91
C VAL A 190 -13.07 2.79 -2.76
N SER A 191 -14.12 2.01 -3.01
CA SER A 191 -14.06 0.79 -3.82
C SER A 191 -15.07 0.74 -4.97
N SER A 192 -15.94 1.73 -5.04
CA SER A 192 -16.97 1.84 -6.08
C SER A 192 -17.24 3.30 -6.47
N LYS A 193 -17.90 3.52 -7.62
CA LYS A 193 -18.35 4.87 -8.03
C LYS A 193 -19.26 5.53 -6.99
N ARG A 194 -20.10 4.75 -6.28
CA ARG A 194 -20.95 5.25 -5.19
C ARG A 194 -20.12 5.69 -3.99
N ASP A 195 -19.09 4.92 -3.64
CA ASP A 195 -18.18 5.28 -2.54
C ASP A 195 -17.38 6.53 -2.89
N MET A 196 -16.96 6.68 -4.15
CA MET A 196 -16.30 7.89 -4.64
C MET A 196 -17.18 9.14 -4.46
N LEU A 197 -18.47 9.07 -4.83
CA LEU A 197 -19.40 10.17 -4.61
C LEU A 197 -19.58 10.49 -3.12
N ARG A 198 -19.65 9.46 -2.27
CA ARG A 198 -19.75 9.64 -0.81
C ARG A 198 -18.46 10.16 -0.16
N ALA A 199 -17.32 9.86 -0.75
CA ALA A 199 -16.01 10.34 -0.28
C ALA A 199 -15.72 11.78 -0.71
N LEU A 200 -16.42 12.31 -1.72
CA LEU A 200 -16.18 13.66 -2.26
C LEU A 200 -16.21 14.77 -1.22
N PRO A 201 -17.20 14.84 -0.29
CA PRO A 201 -17.19 15.85 0.78
C PRO A 201 -15.98 15.72 1.71
N ALA A 202 -15.53 14.48 1.99
CA ALA A 202 -14.33 14.24 2.79
C ALA A 202 -13.07 14.70 2.04
N ALA A 203 -12.97 14.41 0.74
CA ALA A 203 -11.86 14.85 -0.10
C ALA A 203 -11.75 16.38 -0.15
N LEU A 204 -12.88 17.07 -0.37
CA LEU A 204 -12.92 18.54 -0.38
C LEU A 204 -12.55 19.14 0.99
N SER A 205 -13.07 18.55 2.08
CA SER A 205 -12.74 18.99 3.43
C SER A 205 -11.27 18.78 3.75
N PHE A 206 -10.73 17.65 3.32
CA PHE A 206 -9.33 17.31 3.52
C PHE A 206 -8.39 18.24 2.73
N VAL A 207 -8.65 18.50 1.44
CA VAL A 207 -7.85 19.43 0.62
C VAL A 207 -7.91 20.85 1.21
N ARG A 208 -9.11 21.29 1.67
CA ARG A 208 -9.25 22.59 2.33
C ARG A 208 -8.45 22.64 3.63
N TYR A 209 -8.46 21.57 4.40
CA TYR A 209 -7.68 21.45 5.63
C TYR A 209 -6.17 21.53 5.35
N LEU A 210 -5.67 20.77 4.37
CA LEU A 210 -4.25 20.81 3.99
C LEU A 210 -3.82 22.22 3.54
N ARG A 211 -4.64 22.92 2.74
CA ARG A 211 -4.35 24.31 2.37
C ARG A 211 -4.21 25.19 3.61
N LYS A 212 -5.13 25.11 4.57
CA LYS A 212 -5.04 25.86 5.81
C LYS A 212 -3.81 25.47 6.65
N LEU A 213 -3.44 24.20 6.67
CA LEU A 213 -2.25 23.74 7.37
C LEU A 213 -0.97 24.31 6.73
N VAL A 214 -0.89 24.32 5.41
CA VAL A 214 0.23 24.96 4.68
C VAL A 214 0.33 26.46 5.01
N GLU A 215 -0.79 27.21 5.01
CA GLU A 215 -0.78 28.63 5.38
C GLU A 215 -0.34 28.85 6.84
N ARG A 216 -0.80 27.99 7.77
CA ARG A 216 -0.34 28.04 9.18
C ARG A 216 1.17 27.80 9.28
N ARG A 217 1.71 26.82 8.53
CA ARG A 217 3.15 26.52 8.54
C ARG A 217 4.01 27.57 7.85
N ARG A 218 3.46 28.34 6.90
CA ARG A 218 4.14 29.54 6.38
C ARG A 218 4.28 30.61 7.43
N ALA A 219 3.24 30.82 8.26
CA ALA A 219 3.25 31.82 9.32
C ALA A 219 4.02 31.36 10.57
N ASP A 220 3.99 30.07 10.90
CA ASP A 220 4.63 29.45 12.09
C ASP A 220 5.35 28.15 11.65
N PRO A 221 6.58 28.25 11.08
CA PRO A 221 7.37 27.11 10.64
C PRO A 221 7.74 26.19 11.81
N ARG A 222 7.61 24.86 11.64
CA ARG A 222 7.99 23.85 12.63
C ARG A 222 8.91 22.79 12.01
N ASP A 223 9.40 21.87 12.83
CA ASP A 223 10.20 20.73 12.36
C ASP A 223 9.26 19.61 11.88
N ASP A 224 8.57 19.86 10.75
CA ASP A 224 7.65 18.92 10.10
C ASP A 224 7.83 18.93 8.57
N LEU A 225 7.25 17.90 7.93
CA LEU A 225 7.41 17.69 6.50
C LEU A 225 6.74 18.80 5.67
N ILE A 226 5.61 19.35 6.10
CA ILE A 226 4.96 20.46 5.39
C ILE A 226 5.85 21.70 5.40
N THR A 227 6.47 22.02 6.53
CA THR A 227 7.46 23.12 6.61
C THR A 227 8.66 22.86 5.69
N ALA A 228 9.16 21.61 5.64
CA ALA A 228 10.26 21.26 4.74
C ALA A 228 9.89 21.43 3.26
N LEU A 229 8.67 21.05 2.87
CA LEU A 229 8.17 21.24 1.51
C LEU A 229 7.94 22.73 1.17
N ILE A 230 7.49 23.54 2.11
CA ILE A 230 7.34 24.99 1.94
C ILE A 230 8.70 25.63 1.70
N ARG A 231 9.70 25.30 2.51
CA ARG A 231 11.08 25.81 2.33
C ARG A 231 11.67 25.44 0.97
N ALA A 232 11.39 24.23 0.48
CA ALA A 232 11.80 23.80 -0.85
C ALA A 232 11.09 24.60 -1.96
N GLU A 233 9.80 24.92 -1.80
CA GLU A 233 9.05 25.80 -2.72
C GLU A 233 9.67 27.20 -2.77
N GLU A 234 9.96 27.80 -1.61
CA GLU A 234 10.49 29.15 -1.46
C GLU A 234 11.95 29.28 -1.95
N ALA A 235 12.75 28.22 -1.80
CA ALA A 235 14.14 28.18 -2.32
C ALA A 235 14.23 28.11 -3.87
N GLY A 236 13.10 28.10 -4.56
CA GLY A 236 13.05 28.02 -6.01
C GLY A 236 13.28 26.62 -6.59
N ASP A 237 13.17 25.58 -5.78
CA ASP A 237 13.31 24.16 -6.17
C ASP A 237 12.12 23.65 -7.01
N LYS A 238 11.39 24.58 -7.65
CA LYS A 238 10.33 24.31 -8.63
C LYS A 238 9.17 23.44 -8.11
N LEU A 239 8.78 23.54 -6.83
CA LEU A 239 7.58 22.95 -6.31
C LEU A 239 6.41 23.92 -6.42
N SER A 240 5.35 23.58 -7.15
CA SER A 240 4.12 24.39 -7.18
C SER A 240 3.24 24.14 -5.96
N LYS A 241 2.33 25.08 -5.64
CA LYS A 241 1.33 24.92 -4.56
C LYS A 241 0.48 23.65 -4.74
N ASP A 242 0.13 23.31 -5.98
CA ASP A 242 -0.64 22.12 -6.30
C ASP A 242 0.17 20.84 -6.06
N GLU A 243 1.45 20.83 -6.42
CA GLU A 243 2.35 19.71 -6.17
C GLU A 243 2.59 19.51 -4.66
N LEU A 244 2.74 20.58 -3.88
CA LEU A 244 2.86 20.50 -2.43
C LEU A 244 1.63 19.80 -1.83
N LEU A 245 0.42 20.20 -2.22
CA LEU A 245 -0.83 19.58 -1.77
C LEU A 245 -0.94 18.12 -2.22
N ALA A 246 -0.57 17.82 -3.47
CA ALA A 246 -0.57 16.46 -4.01
C ALA A 246 0.40 15.54 -3.27
N MET A 247 1.59 16.05 -2.94
CA MET A 247 2.58 15.30 -2.17
C MET A 247 2.12 15.04 -0.74
N ALA A 248 1.57 16.03 -0.05
CA ALA A 248 1.01 15.84 1.29
C ALA A 248 -0.15 14.82 1.30
N PHE A 249 -1.03 14.87 0.28
CA PHE A 249 -2.11 13.91 0.09
C PHE A 249 -1.58 12.50 -0.19
N LEU A 250 -0.60 12.37 -1.11
CA LEU A 250 0.02 11.09 -1.43
C LEU A 250 0.64 10.43 -0.19
N LEU A 251 1.43 11.17 0.56
CA LEU A 251 2.12 10.66 1.74
C LEU A 251 1.14 10.19 2.81
N LEU A 252 0.02 10.87 2.95
CA LEU A 252 -1.04 10.39 3.81
C LEU A 252 -1.61 9.05 3.32
N VAL A 253 -2.10 9.01 2.08
CA VAL A 253 -2.81 7.82 1.57
C VAL A 253 -1.88 6.61 1.49
N ALA A 254 -0.66 6.79 0.96
CA ALA A 254 0.31 5.71 0.81
C ALA A 254 0.95 5.29 2.14
N GLY A 255 1.06 6.22 3.11
CA GLY A 255 1.86 6.01 4.32
C GLY A 255 1.17 5.21 5.40
N HIS A 256 -0.16 5.19 5.49
CA HIS A 256 -0.80 4.52 6.61
C HIS A 256 -1.51 3.21 6.26
N GLU A 257 -2.29 3.13 5.19
CA GLU A 257 -3.11 1.93 4.92
C GLU A 257 -2.27 0.68 4.65
N THR A 258 -1.14 0.83 3.98
CA THR A 258 -0.20 -0.26 3.71
C THR A 258 0.37 -0.84 4.99
N THR A 259 0.73 0.02 5.96
CA THR A 259 1.23 -0.38 7.28
C THR A 259 0.12 -0.97 8.16
N VAL A 260 -1.11 -0.44 8.09
CA VAL A 260 -2.30 -1.07 8.71
C VAL A 260 -2.43 -2.52 8.27
N ASN A 261 -2.32 -2.76 6.95
CA ASN A 261 -2.44 -4.11 6.40
C ASN A 261 -1.26 -5.00 6.80
N LEU A 262 -0.04 -4.45 6.93
CA LEU A 262 1.11 -5.20 7.45
C LEU A 262 0.87 -5.65 8.89
N ILE A 263 0.45 -4.74 9.78
CA ILE A 263 0.22 -5.05 11.19
C ILE A 263 -0.92 -6.05 11.33
N ALA A 264 -2.06 -5.78 10.70
CA ALA A 264 -3.25 -6.61 10.83
C ALA A 264 -3.09 -8.00 10.18
N SER A 265 -2.67 -8.04 8.90
CA SER A 265 -2.51 -9.32 8.18
C SER A 265 -1.27 -10.08 8.65
N GLY A 266 -0.22 -9.38 9.10
CA GLY A 266 0.96 -9.99 9.72
C GLY A 266 0.62 -10.65 11.05
N THR A 267 -0.15 -9.98 11.93
CA THR A 267 -0.64 -10.57 13.19
C THR A 267 -1.57 -11.74 12.91
N PHE A 268 -2.48 -11.63 11.93
CA PHE A 268 -3.32 -12.75 11.53
C PHE A 268 -2.49 -13.95 11.06
N ALA A 269 -1.48 -13.74 10.22
CA ALA A 269 -0.59 -14.81 9.78
C ALA A 269 0.15 -15.49 10.94
N LEU A 270 0.57 -14.74 11.96
CA LEU A 270 1.19 -15.29 13.16
C LEU A 270 0.21 -16.12 14.01
N LEU A 271 -1.04 -15.66 14.13
CA LEU A 271 -2.10 -16.40 14.85
C LEU A 271 -2.44 -17.73 14.17
N GLU A 272 -2.42 -17.76 12.83
CA GLU A 272 -2.58 -19.00 12.05
C GLU A 272 -1.36 -19.93 12.12
N HIS A 273 -0.19 -19.42 12.56
CA HIS A 273 1.05 -20.17 12.69
C HIS A 273 1.60 -20.10 14.13
N PRO A 274 0.93 -20.72 15.11
CA PRO A 274 1.28 -20.56 16.54
C PRO A 274 2.71 -21.01 16.87
N GLY A 275 3.29 -21.94 16.13
CA GLY A 275 4.70 -22.33 16.26
C GLY A 275 5.67 -21.17 15.94
N GLN A 276 5.44 -20.47 14.84
CA GLN A 276 6.22 -19.30 14.44
C GLN A 276 6.00 -18.13 15.41
N MET A 277 4.75 -17.91 15.84
CA MET A 277 4.44 -16.88 16.84
C MET A 277 5.17 -17.13 18.16
N LYS A 278 5.17 -18.36 18.66
CA LYS A 278 5.93 -18.76 19.88
C LYS A 278 7.44 -18.55 19.69
N ARG A 279 7.97 -18.90 18.52
CA ARG A 279 9.39 -18.68 18.17
C ARG A 279 9.73 -17.21 18.22
N LEU A 280 8.97 -16.33 17.59
CA LEU A 280 9.22 -14.88 17.59
C LEU A 280 9.22 -14.29 19.01
N ARG A 281 8.35 -14.76 19.90
CA ARG A 281 8.33 -14.34 21.32
C ARG A 281 9.58 -14.77 22.09
N ARG A 282 10.12 -15.95 21.80
CA ARG A 282 11.32 -16.48 22.47
C ARG A 282 12.61 -15.88 21.95
N GLU A 283 12.62 -15.49 20.69
CA GLU A 283 13.77 -14.99 19.95
C GLU A 283 13.49 -13.58 19.38
N PRO A 284 13.49 -12.51 20.21
CA PRO A 284 13.19 -11.14 19.76
C PRO A 284 14.11 -10.62 18.65
N SER A 285 15.31 -11.19 18.51
CA SER A 285 16.24 -10.89 17.40
C SER A 285 15.65 -11.21 16.01
N LEU A 286 14.68 -12.10 15.93
CA LEU A 286 13.98 -12.46 14.70
C LEU A 286 12.99 -11.39 14.22
N VAL A 287 12.70 -10.33 14.99
CA VAL A 287 11.68 -9.36 14.62
C VAL A 287 11.95 -8.71 13.26
N LYS A 288 13.22 -8.43 12.94
CA LYS A 288 13.59 -7.83 11.64
C LYS A 288 13.32 -8.77 10.47
N PRO A 289 13.89 -9.99 10.40
CA PRO A 289 13.57 -10.94 9.33
C PRO A 289 12.09 -11.35 9.34
N ALA A 290 11.45 -11.44 10.50
CA ALA A 290 10.03 -11.75 10.60
C ALA A 290 9.16 -10.71 9.88
N VAL A 291 9.44 -9.41 10.01
CA VAL A 291 8.68 -8.36 9.31
C VAL A 291 8.90 -8.44 7.79
N GLU A 292 10.11 -8.74 7.31
CA GLU A 292 10.34 -8.99 5.87
C GLU A 292 9.54 -10.22 5.38
N GLU A 293 9.48 -11.28 6.18
CA GLU A 293 8.70 -12.47 5.82
C GLU A 293 7.19 -12.21 5.85
N LEU A 294 6.69 -11.45 6.82
CA LEU A 294 5.28 -11.04 6.86
C LEU A 294 4.92 -10.14 5.67
N LEU A 295 5.82 -9.26 5.24
CA LEU A 295 5.66 -8.46 4.01
C LEU A 295 5.59 -9.33 2.76
N ARG A 296 6.41 -10.37 2.68
CA ARG A 296 6.38 -11.36 1.60
C ARG A 296 5.08 -12.18 1.64
N TYR A 297 4.82 -12.80 2.77
CA TYR A 297 3.76 -13.79 2.95
C TYR A 297 2.35 -13.19 2.88
N ALA A 298 2.10 -12.10 3.60
CA ALA A 298 0.80 -11.44 3.64
C ALA A 298 0.56 -10.48 2.47
N SER A 299 1.63 -9.95 1.86
CA SER A 299 1.60 -9.01 0.73
C SER A 299 0.55 -7.89 0.90
N PRO A 300 0.75 -6.93 1.83
CA PRO A 300 -0.19 -5.84 2.10
C PRO A 300 -0.54 -5.01 0.86
N VAL A 301 0.43 -4.84 -0.03
CA VAL A 301 0.25 -4.35 -1.40
C VAL A 301 0.26 -5.56 -2.32
N GLU A 302 -0.91 -5.93 -2.82
CA GLU A 302 -1.09 -7.11 -3.67
C GLU A 302 -0.67 -6.86 -5.11
N MET A 303 -0.99 -5.66 -5.63
CA MET A 303 -0.60 -5.22 -6.96
C MET A 303 0.09 -3.86 -6.85
N ALA A 304 1.17 -3.68 -7.59
CA ALA A 304 1.82 -2.38 -7.72
C ALA A 304 0.89 -1.38 -8.42
N THR A 305 1.12 -0.09 -8.16
CA THR A 305 0.39 0.98 -8.83
C THR A 305 0.55 0.93 -10.35
N GLU A 306 -0.45 1.41 -11.05
CA GLU A 306 -0.59 1.38 -12.51
C GLU A 306 0.70 1.73 -13.26
N ARG A 307 0.94 0.99 -14.35
CA ARG A 307 1.95 1.29 -15.36
C ARG A 307 1.33 1.18 -16.73
N TYR A 308 1.96 1.79 -17.71
CA TYR A 308 1.46 1.83 -19.09
C TYR A 308 2.60 1.55 -20.06
N ALA A 309 2.42 0.61 -20.99
CA ALA A 309 3.42 0.27 -21.98
C ALA A 309 3.66 1.45 -22.94
N ARG A 310 4.90 1.96 -23.06
CA ARG A 310 5.26 3.08 -23.96
C ARG A 310 5.34 2.66 -25.43
N GLU A 311 5.50 1.38 -25.65
CA GLU A 311 5.59 0.70 -26.96
C GLU A 311 4.96 -0.69 -26.82
N ASP A 312 4.90 -1.47 -27.90
CA ASP A 312 4.51 -2.87 -27.82
C ASP A 312 5.62 -3.64 -27.11
N VAL A 313 5.28 -4.28 -25.97
CA VAL A 313 6.27 -4.98 -25.11
C VAL A 313 5.96 -6.47 -25.10
N GLU A 314 6.96 -7.29 -25.41
CA GLU A 314 6.84 -8.74 -25.29
C GLU A 314 7.35 -9.25 -23.94
N ILE A 315 6.52 -10.04 -23.25
CA ILE A 315 6.85 -10.76 -22.02
C ILE A 315 6.30 -12.18 -22.15
N GLU A 316 7.13 -13.20 -21.96
CA GLU A 316 6.73 -14.62 -22.02
C GLU A 316 5.94 -14.97 -23.29
N GLY A 317 6.34 -14.46 -24.45
CA GLY A 317 5.68 -14.68 -25.73
C GLY A 317 4.33 -13.97 -25.90
N THR A 318 3.95 -13.09 -24.96
CA THR A 318 2.72 -12.31 -25.01
C THR A 318 3.05 -10.84 -25.25
N THR A 319 2.49 -10.27 -26.32
CA THR A 319 2.66 -8.85 -26.65
C THR A 319 1.63 -8.01 -25.91
N ILE A 320 2.10 -7.08 -25.07
CA ILE A 320 1.33 -6.02 -24.43
C ILE A 320 1.36 -4.80 -25.35
N PRO A 321 0.25 -4.37 -25.92
CA PRO A 321 0.24 -3.24 -26.84
C PRO A 321 0.54 -1.91 -26.16
N ARG A 322 1.08 -0.98 -26.91
CA ARG A 322 1.33 0.41 -26.49
C ARG A 322 0.09 1.06 -25.89
N GLY A 323 0.26 1.76 -24.76
CA GLY A 323 -0.78 2.50 -24.05
C GLY A 323 -1.66 1.63 -23.15
N GLU A 324 -1.47 0.30 -23.16
CA GLU A 324 -2.23 -0.61 -22.31
C GLU A 324 -1.77 -0.54 -20.85
N LEU A 325 -2.72 -0.75 -19.95
CA LEU A 325 -2.49 -0.78 -18.51
C LEU A 325 -1.85 -2.10 -18.10
N VAL A 326 -0.76 -2.02 -17.35
CA VAL A 326 -0.01 -3.17 -16.80
C VAL A 326 -0.02 -3.11 -15.28
N LEU A 327 -0.38 -4.21 -14.65
CA LEU A 327 -0.37 -4.41 -13.20
C LEU A 327 0.64 -5.51 -12.83
N ALA A 328 1.70 -5.12 -12.15
CA ALA A 328 2.68 -6.03 -11.57
C ALA A 328 2.10 -6.64 -10.28
N VAL A 329 1.83 -7.95 -10.27
CA VAL A 329 1.15 -8.66 -9.17
C VAL A 329 2.16 -9.08 -8.12
N LEU A 330 2.43 -8.19 -7.15
CA LEU A 330 3.43 -8.40 -6.09
C LEU A 330 3.09 -9.62 -5.23
N GLY A 331 1.79 -9.81 -4.89
CA GLY A 331 1.32 -10.95 -4.10
C GLY A 331 1.57 -12.29 -4.77
N SER A 332 1.51 -12.34 -6.10
CA SER A 332 1.89 -13.51 -6.89
C SER A 332 3.39 -13.73 -6.89
N ALA A 333 4.16 -12.69 -7.23
CA ALA A 333 5.62 -12.75 -7.31
C ALA A 333 6.27 -13.13 -5.98
N ASN A 334 5.75 -12.63 -4.86
CA ASN A 334 6.22 -12.95 -3.52
C ASN A 334 5.96 -14.42 -3.11
N ARG A 335 5.18 -15.14 -3.89
CA ARG A 335 4.91 -16.58 -3.71
C ARG A 335 5.24 -17.40 -4.97
N ASP A 336 6.15 -16.91 -5.82
CA ASP A 336 6.61 -17.64 -6.99
C ASP A 336 7.57 -18.77 -6.58
N GLU A 337 7.18 -20.00 -6.84
CA GLU A 337 7.92 -21.22 -6.58
C GLU A 337 9.22 -21.33 -7.36
N ARG A 338 9.39 -20.53 -8.42
CA ARG A 338 10.65 -20.43 -9.20
C ARG A 338 11.70 -19.59 -8.50
N HIS A 339 11.26 -18.76 -7.54
CA HIS A 339 12.15 -17.80 -6.86
C HIS A 339 12.28 -18.09 -5.36
N PHE A 340 11.23 -18.58 -4.71
CA PHE A 340 11.22 -18.89 -3.27
C PHE A 340 11.03 -20.39 -3.07
N GLU A 341 11.89 -21.00 -2.28
CA GLU A 341 11.69 -22.35 -1.79
C GLU A 341 10.56 -22.39 -0.76
N GLY A 342 9.57 -23.29 -0.93
CA GLY A 342 8.40 -23.37 -0.06
C GLY A 342 7.66 -22.02 0.09
N PRO A 343 7.21 -21.41 -1.03
CA PRO A 343 6.71 -20.03 -1.02
C PRO A 343 5.46 -19.84 -0.14
N ASP A 344 4.70 -20.92 0.09
CA ASP A 344 3.48 -20.92 0.92
C ASP A 344 3.73 -21.23 2.40
N VAL A 345 4.99 -21.50 2.77
CA VAL A 345 5.41 -21.67 4.16
C VAL A 345 5.80 -20.33 4.75
N LEU A 346 5.22 -19.98 5.93
CA LEU A 346 5.66 -18.86 6.73
C LEU A 346 6.92 -19.25 7.51
N ASP A 347 8.07 -18.71 7.13
CA ASP A 347 9.35 -18.90 7.83
C ASP A 347 9.91 -17.54 8.26
N LEU A 348 9.81 -17.20 9.54
CA LEU A 348 10.24 -15.91 10.09
C LEU A 348 11.76 -15.69 10.05
N ALA A 349 12.53 -16.72 9.73
CA ALA A 349 13.97 -16.64 9.58
C ALA A 349 14.43 -16.81 8.12
N ARG A 350 13.51 -16.72 7.16
CA ARG A 350 13.81 -16.88 5.73
C ARG A 350 14.97 -15.99 5.29
N ASP A 351 16.01 -16.61 4.78
CA ASP A 351 17.17 -15.94 4.19
C ASP A 351 17.71 -16.77 3.01
N PRO A 352 17.87 -16.22 1.80
CA PRO A 352 17.52 -14.85 1.43
C PRO A 352 16.01 -14.60 1.29
N ASN A 353 15.56 -13.40 1.69
CA ASN A 353 14.17 -12.97 1.52
C ASN A 353 14.09 -11.73 0.61
N ARG A 354 14.16 -11.95 -0.70
CA ARG A 354 14.20 -10.89 -1.71
C ARG A 354 12.81 -10.52 -2.21
N HIS A 355 11.85 -10.31 -1.32
CA HIS A 355 10.48 -9.98 -1.66
C HIS A 355 10.33 -8.64 -2.41
N LEU A 356 9.22 -8.47 -3.12
CA LEU A 356 8.92 -7.29 -3.93
C LEU A 356 7.93 -6.32 -3.26
N ALA A 357 7.59 -6.50 -1.98
CA ALA A 357 6.55 -5.72 -1.29
C ALA A 357 6.75 -4.19 -1.32
N PHE A 358 8.00 -3.72 -1.42
CA PHE A 358 8.35 -2.29 -1.55
C PHE A 358 8.73 -1.87 -2.98
N GLY A 359 8.58 -2.75 -3.97
CA GLY A 359 9.15 -2.56 -5.30
C GLY A 359 10.69 -2.69 -5.27
N ARG A 360 11.29 -3.48 -6.14
CA ARG A 360 12.73 -3.75 -6.08
C ARG A 360 13.51 -2.94 -7.09
N GLY A 361 14.29 -1.96 -6.59
CA GLY A 361 15.39 -1.32 -7.34
C GLY A 361 15.00 -0.43 -8.51
N GLY A 362 13.72 -0.07 -8.69
CA GLY A 362 13.28 0.95 -9.64
C GLY A 362 13.26 2.35 -8.99
N VAL A 363 13.13 3.37 -9.81
CA VAL A 363 13.03 4.77 -9.37
C VAL A 363 11.84 4.99 -8.42
N HIS A 364 10.79 4.19 -8.54
CA HIS A 364 9.60 4.18 -7.67
C HIS A 364 9.70 3.22 -6.47
N HIS A 365 10.88 2.76 -6.07
CA HIS A 365 11.04 2.00 -4.81
C HIS A 365 10.41 2.77 -3.65
N CYS A 366 9.69 2.06 -2.75
CA CYS A 366 8.93 2.68 -1.67
C CYS A 366 9.80 3.59 -0.80
N LEU A 367 9.45 4.88 -0.76
CA LEU A 367 10.16 5.86 0.04
C LEU A 367 9.96 5.62 1.54
N GLY A 368 8.75 5.21 1.94
CA GLY A 368 8.39 4.92 3.34
C GLY A 368 8.83 3.55 3.85
N ALA A 369 9.58 2.75 3.06
CA ALA A 369 9.99 1.42 3.47
C ALA A 369 10.73 1.35 4.82
N PRO A 370 11.66 2.28 5.16
CA PRO A 370 12.29 2.29 6.49
C PRO A 370 11.28 2.52 7.62
N LEU A 371 10.33 3.44 7.45
CA LEU A 371 9.29 3.74 8.44
C LEU A 371 8.33 2.58 8.61
N ALA A 372 7.80 2.02 7.52
CA ALA A 372 6.90 0.87 7.57
C ALA A 372 7.52 -0.36 8.24
N ARG A 373 8.83 -0.62 8.01
CA ARG A 373 9.58 -1.65 8.71
C ARG A 373 9.67 -1.38 10.21
N MET A 374 9.99 -0.16 10.59
CA MET A 374 10.08 0.23 11.99
C MET A 374 8.74 0.10 12.70
N GLU A 375 7.66 0.63 12.11
CA GLU A 375 6.30 0.51 12.64
C GLU A 375 5.88 -0.96 12.78
N GLY A 376 6.10 -1.78 11.74
CA GLY A 376 5.80 -3.20 11.78
C GLY A 376 6.57 -3.95 12.87
N GLN A 377 7.87 -3.67 13.02
CA GLN A 377 8.72 -4.28 14.05
C GLN A 377 8.26 -3.92 15.46
N ILE A 378 8.03 -2.64 15.73
CA ILE A 378 7.59 -2.16 17.04
C ILE A 378 6.18 -2.66 17.34
N ALA A 379 5.24 -2.46 16.41
CA ALA A 379 3.84 -2.78 16.63
C ALA A 379 3.59 -4.27 16.87
N ILE A 380 4.18 -5.14 16.04
CA ILE A 380 3.98 -6.58 16.17
C ILE A 380 4.66 -7.10 17.45
N SER A 381 5.88 -6.62 17.76
CA SER A 381 6.57 -7.02 18.99
C SER A 381 5.83 -6.57 20.25
N ALA A 382 5.36 -5.32 20.28
CA ALA A 382 4.60 -4.79 21.42
C ALA A 382 3.30 -5.56 21.61
N PHE A 383 2.55 -5.83 20.55
CA PHE A 383 1.32 -6.61 20.59
C PHE A 383 1.55 -8.03 21.15
N LEU A 384 2.55 -8.76 20.63
CA LEU A 384 2.86 -10.13 21.09
C LEU A 384 3.37 -10.19 22.53
N ARG A 385 3.99 -9.14 23.02
CA ARG A 385 4.43 -9.03 24.42
C ARG A 385 3.28 -8.71 25.35
N HIS A 386 2.38 -7.78 24.93
CA HIS A 386 1.25 -7.31 25.73
C HIS A 386 0.13 -8.38 25.81
N PHE A 387 -0.14 -9.07 24.70
CA PHE A 387 -1.20 -10.09 24.61
C PHE A 387 -0.64 -11.45 24.20
N PRO A 388 0.10 -12.14 25.09
CA PRO A 388 0.76 -13.41 24.75
C PRO A 388 -0.21 -14.56 24.46
N GLU A 389 -1.43 -14.51 24.98
CA GLU A 389 -2.45 -15.55 24.83
C GLU A 389 -3.53 -15.19 23.81
N ALA A 390 -3.37 -14.08 23.09
CA ALA A 390 -4.33 -13.62 22.09
C ALA A 390 -4.65 -14.72 21.06
N ARG A 391 -5.94 -14.90 20.78
CA ARG A 391 -6.46 -15.86 19.80
C ARG A 391 -7.55 -15.21 18.96
N LEU A 392 -7.83 -15.79 17.80
CA LEU A 392 -8.98 -15.35 17.00
C LEU A 392 -10.28 -15.55 17.80
N ALA A 393 -11.13 -14.53 17.82
CA ALA A 393 -12.47 -14.61 18.43
C ALA A 393 -13.48 -15.26 17.48
N VAL A 394 -13.13 -15.49 16.23
CA VAL A 394 -13.99 -16.04 15.17
C VAL A 394 -13.19 -17.00 14.30
N ALA A 395 -13.87 -17.87 13.58
CA ALA A 395 -13.22 -18.76 12.61
C ALA A 395 -12.54 -17.94 11.49
N PRO A 396 -11.34 -18.32 11.01
CA PRO A 396 -10.58 -17.61 9.98
C PRO A 396 -11.41 -17.31 8.73
N GLU A 397 -12.23 -18.25 8.30
CA GLU A 397 -13.08 -18.16 7.09
C GLU A 397 -14.18 -17.11 7.23
N SER A 398 -14.55 -16.73 8.44
CA SER A 398 -15.55 -15.69 8.72
C SER A 398 -14.99 -14.27 8.67
N LEU A 399 -13.64 -14.13 8.62
CA LEU A 399 -12.99 -12.85 8.53
C LEU A 399 -13.33 -12.15 7.21
N ARG A 400 -13.59 -10.86 7.31
CA ARG A 400 -13.92 -10.05 6.13
C ARG A 400 -12.72 -9.26 5.65
N TRP A 401 -12.44 -9.41 4.36
CA TRP A 401 -11.38 -8.68 3.66
C TRP A 401 -11.94 -7.40 3.03
N ARG A 402 -11.08 -6.39 2.90
CA ARG A 402 -11.43 -5.14 2.24
C ARG A 402 -11.58 -5.35 0.74
N ARG A 403 -12.54 -4.66 0.14
CA ARG A 403 -12.69 -4.61 -1.31
C ARG A 403 -11.63 -3.69 -1.91
N GLY A 404 -10.98 -4.08 -3.02
CA GLY A 404 -10.00 -3.25 -3.73
C GLY A 404 -9.10 -4.07 -4.62
N VAL A 405 -8.48 -3.46 -5.65
CA VAL A 405 -7.59 -4.15 -6.59
C VAL A 405 -6.17 -4.20 -6.03
N PHE A 406 -5.66 -3.08 -5.52
CA PHE A 406 -4.24 -2.90 -5.22
C PHE A 406 -3.80 -3.41 -3.84
N LEU A 407 -4.67 -3.29 -2.85
CA LEU A 407 -4.34 -3.60 -1.46
C LEU A 407 -5.05 -4.86 -0.99
N ARG A 408 -4.39 -5.61 -0.12
CA ARG A 408 -4.94 -6.77 0.56
C ARG A 408 -4.88 -6.55 2.07
N GLY A 409 -6.05 -6.48 2.71
CA GLY A 409 -6.12 -6.21 4.14
C GLY A 409 -7.47 -6.59 4.73
N LEU A 410 -7.47 -6.86 6.03
CA LEU A 410 -8.65 -7.21 6.81
C LEU A 410 -9.50 -5.96 7.10
N GLN A 411 -10.82 -6.12 7.11
CA GLN A 411 -11.73 -5.08 7.60
C GLN A 411 -11.71 -5.02 9.12
N ARG A 412 -11.64 -6.19 9.76
CA ARG A 412 -11.64 -6.38 11.22
C ARG A 412 -10.83 -7.62 11.57
N LEU A 413 -10.20 -7.61 12.73
CA LEU A 413 -9.53 -8.77 13.32
C LEU A 413 -9.92 -8.86 14.81
N PRO A 414 -11.09 -9.46 15.11
CA PRO A 414 -11.54 -9.64 16.49
C PRO A 414 -10.74 -10.73 17.19
N LEU A 415 -10.28 -10.43 18.42
CA LEU A 415 -9.45 -11.31 19.21
C LEU A 415 -10.02 -11.46 20.62
N VAL A 416 -9.79 -12.64 21.24
CA VAL A 416 -9.92 -12.88 22.67
C VAL A 416 -8.53 -12.95 23.28
N LEU A 417 -8.43 -12.50 24.54
CA LEU A 417 -7.19 -12.44 25.31
C LEU A 417 -7.05 -13.66 26.22
#